data_628d78db30ec8feca972818954688654
#
_entry.id   628d78db30ec8feca972818954688654
#
_cell.length_a   1.000
_cell.length_b   1.000
_cell.length_c   1.000
_cell.angle_alpha   90.00
_cell.angle_beta   90.00
_cell.angle_gamma   90.00
#
_symmetry.space_group_name_H-M   'P 1'
#
loop_
_entity.id
_entity.type
_entity.pdbx_description
1 polymer ?
#
loop_
_entity_poly.entity_id
_entity_poly.type
_entity_poly.pdbx_seq_one_letter_code
_entity_poly.pdbx_strand_id
1 'polypeptide(L)'
;DRERFVVLEEIRRSEDNARRRNYQRMTDLAFDKLPYRRQVLGPAIVIENLAAQQMRDFHYHWYQPSSMTAVAVGNLPVETLISVVEDSFNNLESRVRGQEPAREQHTSESPFTEIVRQEYVDRSLQQARLTMIWRVPGLNDLSQTYALDVLASVLGHGRTSRLVQDLREGQGLVSSISASNMTYRHQGLFCVSAHLPVENLETVEAAIVQHIQTLQAEFVTDSEISRVRTQVANHFIFGNETPSDRSGLYGYYQSQIGSLEPAFNYPTHIQSLTTAELQAAAQTYLPTSAYGIVTIKPGE
;
A
#
# COMPACT_ATOMS: atom_id res chain seq x y z
N ASP A 1 11.74 29.00 8.83
CA ASP A 1 10.58 29.74 8.25
C ASP A 1 10.41 29.45 6.74
N ARG A 2 11.48 29.48 5.94
CA ARG A 2 11.38 29.21 4.48
C ARG A 2 10.77 27.84 4.18
N GLU A 3 11.25 26.79 4.81
CA GLU A 3 10.76 25.42 4.63
C GLU A 3 9.32 25.24 5.09
N ARG A 4 8.89 26.00 6.10
CA ARG A 4 7.49 25.99 6.55
C ARG A 4 6.53 26.36 5.43
N PHE A 5 6.84 27.41 4.68
CA PHE A 5 6.01 27.83 3.54
C PHE A 5 5.99 26.79 2.42
N VAL A 6 7.13 26.10 2.18
CA VAL A 6 7.19 25.01 1.21
C VAL A 6 6.27 23.86 1.63
N VAL A 7 6.31 23.45 2.89
CA VAL A 7 5.43 22.37 3.40
C VAL A 7 3.95 22.77 3.37
N LEU A 8 3.61 24.01 3.73
CA LEU A 8 2.23 24.50 3.64
C LEU A 8 1.70 24.52 2.20
N GLU A 9 2.56 24.89 1.25
CA GLU A 9 2.20 24.84 -0.17
C GLU A 9 2.05 23.39 -0.66
N GLU A 10 2.87 22.46 -0.17
CA GLU A 10 2.74 21.04 -0.47
C GLU A 10 1.43 20.46 0.09
N ILE A 11 1.01 20.87 1.29
CA ILE A 11 -0.30 20.52 1.87
C ILE A 11 -1.42 20.99 0.95
N ARG A 12 -1.42 22.26 0.52
CA ARG A 12 -2.45 22.80 -0.40
C ARG A 12 -2.51 22.00 -1.70
N ARG A 13 -1.36 21.76 -2.34
CA ARG A 13 -1.30 20.93 -3.56
C ARG A 13 -1.81 19.50 -3.32
N SER A 14 -1.59 18.97 -2.13
CA SER A 14 -2.10 17.66 -1.74
C SER A 14 -3.63 17.67 -1.62
N GLU A 15 -4.18 18.73 -1.02
CA GLU A 15 -5.63 18.94 -0.89
C GLU A 15 -6.32 19.14 -2.24
N ASP A 16 -5.66 19.79 -3.20
CA ASP A 16 -6.18 19.96 -4.56
C ASP A 16 -6.13 18.67 -5.40
N ASN A 17 -5.36 17.68 -4.99
CA ASN A 17 -5.20 16.44 -5.72
C ASN A 17 -6.32 15.43 -5.40
N ALA A 18 -7.23 15.23 -6.34
CA ALA A 18 -8.37 14.33 -6.19
C ALA A 18 -7.99 12.87 -5.88
N ARG A 19 -6.82 12.38 -6.37
CA ARG A 19 -6.32 11.03 -6.06
C ARG A 19 -5.89 10.93 -4.61
N ARG A 20 -5.20 11.96 -4.08
CA ARG A 20 -4.78 12.00 -2.67
C ARG A 20 -5.99 12.13 -1.74
N ARG A 21 -6.99 12.95 -2.09
CA ARG A 21 -8.24 13.02 -1.32
C ARG A 21 -8.97 11.68 -1.27
N ASN A 22 -9.07 10.98 -2.40
CA ASN A 22 -9.67 9.64 -2.43
C ASN A 22 -8.90 8.64 -1.54
N TYR A 23 -7.57 8.63 -1.63
CA TYR A 23 -6.72 7.80 -0.78
C TYR A 23 -6.93 8.11 0.70
N GLN A 24 -7.00 9.39 1.10
CA GLN A 24 -7.25 9.78 2.49
C GLN A 24 -8.61 9.28 2.99
N ARG A 25 -9.68 9.46 2.20
CA ARG A 25 -11.03 8.96 2.54
C ARG A 25 -11.05 7.44 2.67
N MET A 26 -10.32 6.76 1.81
CA MET A 26 -10.14 5.31 1.89
C MET A 26 -9.46 4.90 3.19
N THR A 27 -8.35 5.53 3.56
CA THR A 27 -7.61 5.21 4.79
C THR A 27 -8.34 5.64 6.05
N ASP A 28 -9.14 6.72 6.00
CA ASP A 28 -9.99 7.14 7.11
C ASP A 28 -11.10 6.13 7.41
N LEU A 29 -11.68 5.52 6.36
CA LEU A 29 -12.65 4.43 6.51
C LEU A 29 -11.96 3.12 6.95
N ALA A 30 -10.80 2.84 6.38
CA ALA A 30 -10.10 1.58 6.59
C ALA A 30 -9.52 1.45 7.99
N PHE A 31 -9.05 2.55 8.59
CA PHE A 31 -8.33 2.52 9.86
C PHE A 31 -8.95 3.49 10.87
N ASP A 32 -9.20 2.97 12.07
CA ASP A 32 -9.68 3.76 13.20
C ASP A 32 -8.54 4.14 14.16
N LYS A 33 -7.67 3.20 14.47
CA LYS A 33 -6.57 3.35 15.45
C LYS A 33 -5.19 3.37 14.79
N LEU A 34 -5.00 2.59 13.71
CA LEU A 34 -3.71 2.50 13.05
C LEU A 34 -3.28 3.83 12.43
N PRO A 35 -1.97 4.17 12.50
CA PRO A 35 -1.47 5.48 12.07
C PRO A 35 -1.58 5.72 10.56
N TYR A 36 -1.91 4.72 9.75
CA TYR A 36 -2.03 4.81 8.30
C TYR A 36 -3.13 5.76 7.81
N ARG A 37 -4.09 6.12 8.69
CA ARG A 37 -5.08 7.17 8.42
C ARG A 37 -4.51 8.59 8.52
N ARG A 38 -3.34 8.76 9.16
CA ARG A 38 -2.74 10.09 9.35
C ARG A 38 -2.10 10.56 8.05
N GLN A 39 -2.35 11.82 7.69
CA GLN A 39 -1.67 12.45 6.57
C GLN A 39 -0.17 12.59 6.86
N VAL A 40 0.67 12.25 5.88
CA VAL A 40 2.14 12.30 6.04
C VAL A 40 2.64 13.71 6.36
N LEU A 41 2.06 14.72 5.71
CA LEU A 41 2.43 16.13 5.93
C LEU A 41 1.82 16.70 7.22
N GLY A 42 0.81 16.04 7.77
CA GLY A 42 0.04 16.53 8.91
C GLY A 42 -0.91 17.69 8.55
N PRO A 43 -1.72 18.15 9.53
CA PRO A 43 -2.61 19.29 9.36
C PRO A 43 -1.83 20.60 9.23
N ALA A 44 -2.27 21.52 8.35
CA ALA A 44 -1.64 22.84 8.12
C ALA A 44 -1.45 23.63 9.44
N ILE A 45 -2.45 23.60 10.33
CA ILE A 45 -2.40 24.32 11.62
C ILE A 45 -1.25 23.82 12.52
N VAL A 46 -0.86 22.54 12.43
CA VAL A 46 0.29 22.01 13.18
C VAL A 46 1.59 22.58 12.61
N ILE A 47 1.73 22.61 11.27
CA ILE A 47 2.92 23.15 10.60
C ILE A 47 3.05 24.66 10.83
N GLU A 48 1.96 25.40 10.83
CA GLU A 48 1.93 26.84 11.11
C GLU A 48 2.47 27.17 12.50
N ASN A 49 2.15 26.35 13.48
CA ASN A 49 2.51 26.57 14.89
C ASN A 49 3.75 25.79 15.35
N LEU A 50 4.36 24.97 14.49
CA LEU A 50 5.50 24.13 14.83
C LEU A 50 6.75 24.97 15.14
N ALA A 51 7.27 24.88 16.37
CA ALA A 51 8.48 25.57 16.76
C ALA A 51 9.74 24.81 16.31
N ALA A 52 10.80 25.55 15.98
CA ALA A 52 12.08 24.95 15.60
C ALA A 52 12.67 24.04 16.71
N GLN A 53 12.38 24.31 17.98
CA GLN A 53 12.81 23.46 19.09
C GLN A 53 12.10 22.10 19.05
N GLN A 54 10.80 22.06 18.81
CA GLN A 54 10.05 20.80 18.67
C GLN A 54 10.62 19.91 17.54
N MET A 55 11.01 20.51 16.42
CA MET A 55 11.66 19.78 15.33
C MET A 55 13.01 19.21 15.76
N ARG A 56 13.82 19.99 16.49
CA ARG A 56 15.10 19.51 17.03
C ARG A 56 14.91 18.37 18.00
N ASP A 57 13.94 18.49 18.91
CA ASP A 57 13.64 17.47 19.92
C ASP A 57 13.16 16.18 19.24
N PHE A 58 12.28 16.29 18.24
CA PHE A 58 11.84 15.17 17.42
C PHE A 58 13.03 14.49 16.71
N HIS A 59 13.88 15.29 16.07
CA HIS A 59 15.06 14.76 15.38
C HIS A 59 16.00 14.04 16.35
N TYR A 60 16.30 14.64 17.50
CA TYR A 60 17.12 14.01 18.54
C TYR A 60 16.52 12.71 19.06
N HIS A 61 15.21 12.64 19.20
CA HIS A 61 14.53 11.47 19.72
C HIS A 61 14.48 10.30 18.71
N TRP A 62 14.15 10.61 17.46
CA TRP A 62 13.86 9.57 16.45
C TRP A 62 15.05 9.20 15.55
N TYR A 63 15.96 10.14 15.31
CA TYR A 63 17.10 9.91 14.40
C TYR A 63 18.33 9.45 15.20
N GLN A 64 18.20 8.29 15.84
CA GLN A 64 19.28 7.63 16.57
C GLN A 64 19.95 6.58 15.66
N PRO A 65 21.31 6.40 15.71
CA PRO A 65 21.99 5.36 14.94
C PRO A 65 21.39 3.97 15.13
N SER A 66 20.97 3.62 16.34
CA SER A 66 20.30 2.34 16.67
C SER A 66 18.95 2.15 15.99
N SER A 67 18.26 3.24 15.60
CA SER A 67 16.98 3.21 14.88
C SER A 67 17.13 3.30 13.35
N MET A 68 18.35 3.45 12.85
CA MET A 68 18.63 3.62 11.43
C MET A 68 19.07 2.31 10.78
N THR A 69 18.68 2.13 9.53
CA THR A 69 19.19 1.07 8.65
C THR A 69 19.93 1.72 7.49
N ALA A 70 21.24 1.47 7.39
CA ALA A 70 22.04 1.90 6.26
C ALA A 70 22.22 0.74 5.28
N VAL A 71 22.00 1.00 4.00
CA VAL A 71 22.20 0.02 2.92
C VAL A 71 23.11 0.62 1.87
N ALA A 72 24.20 -0.07 1.57
CA ALA A 72 25.14 0.30 0.52
C ALA A 72 25.18 -0.80 -0.54
N VAL A 73 24.95 -0.44 -1.79
CA VAL A 73 25.02 -1.34 -2.96
C VAL A 73 25.91 -0.69 -4.02
N GLY A 74 26.93 -1.38 -4.46
CA GLY A 74 27.86 -0.85 -5.47
C GLY A 74 28.88 -1.87 -5.93
N ASN A 75 29.74 -1.45 -6.86
CA ASN A 75 30.83 -2.27 -7.37
C ASN A 75 32.17 -1.96 -6.65
N LEU A 76 32.15 -2.10 -5.33
CA LEU A 76 33.32 -1.94 -4.47
C LEU A 76 33.42 -3.17 -3.55
N PRO A 77 34.62 -3.48 -3.01
CA PRO A 77 34.77 -4.50 -1.97
C PRO A 77 33.84 -4.21 -0.79
N VAL A 78 33.25 -5.25 -0.20
CA VAL A 78 32.32 -5.12 0.91
C VAL A 78 32.88 -4.36 2.09
N GLU A 79 34.17 -4.62 2.41
CA GLU A 79 34.88 -3.95 3.48
C GLU A 79 34.98 -2.44 3.26
N THR A 80 35.15 -2.03 1.99
CA THR A 80 35.19 -0.61 1.62
C THR A 80 33.81 0.04 1.81
N LEU A 81 32.72 -0.65 1.42
CA LEU A 81 31.37 -0.15 1.62
C LEU A 81 31.04 -0.02 3.11
N ILE A 82 31.44 -1.00 3.92
CA ILE A 82 31.27 -0.96 5.38
C ILE A 82 32.02 0.23 5.96
N SER A 83 33.31 0.39 5.64
CA SER A 83 34.15 1.49 6.15
C SER A 83 33.56 2.87 5.81
N VAL A 84 33.05 3.07 4.58
CA VAL A 84 32.43 4.34 4.18
C VAL A 84 31.17 4.63 5.02
N VAL A 85 30.37 3.61 5.32
CA VAL A 85 29.18 3.77 6.18
C VAL A 85 29.62 4.06 7.62
N GLU A 86 30.53 3.28 8.19
CA GLU A 86 31.04 3.48 9.57
C GLU A 86 31.61 4.86 9.76
N ASP A 87 32.50 5.32 8.85
CA ASP A 87 33.12 6.65 8.90
C ASP A 87 32.06 7.77 8.86
N SER A 88 30.96 7.56 8.13
CA SER A 88 29.86 8.53 8.07
C SER A 88 29.10 8.65 9.39
N PHE A 89 29.08 7.59 10.20
CA PHE A 89 28.38 7.55 11.50
C PHE A 89 29.26 7.76 12.71
N ASN A 90 30.59 7.64 12.61
CA ASN A 90 31.53 7.78 13.73
C ASN A 90 31.40 9.11 14.49
N ASN A 91 30.98 10.19 13.82
CA ASN A 91 30.78 11.49 14.45
C ASN A 91 29.39 11.65 15.10
N LEU A 92 28.51 10.68 14.93
CA LEU A 92 27.15 10.71 15.50
C LEU A 92 27.06 10.09 16.88
N GLU A 93 27.95 9.15 17.23
CA GLU A 93 27.96 8.47 18.54
C GLU A 93 28.09 9.43 19.73
N SER A 94 28.81 10.55 19.56
CA SER A 94 28.94 11.58 20.61
C SER A 94 27.66 12.35 20.89
N ARG A 95 26.64 12.22 20.06
CA ARG A 95 25.35 12.91 20.18
C ARG A 95 24.23 12.04 20.77
N VAL A 96 24.50 10.73 20.91
CA VAL A 96 23.50 9.77 21.42
C VAL A 96 23.40 9.89 22.93
N ARG A 97 22.42 10.66 23.42
CA ARG A 97 22.02 10.70 24.82
C ARG A 97 20.52 10.50 24.90
N GLY A 98 20.07 9.25 24.98
CA GLY A 98 18.66 8.95 25.19
C GLY A 98 18.38 7.45 25.08
N GLN A 99 17.29 7.01 25.69
CA GLN A 99 16.74 5.68 25.46
C GLN A 99 16.21 5.60 24.02
N GLU A 100 16.38 4.44 23.38
CA GLU A 100 15.73 4.18 22.11
C GLU A 100 14.22 4.49 22.22
N PRO A 101 13.67 5.18 21.21
CA PRO A 101 12.23 5.40 21.20
C PRO A 101 11.52 4.05 21.20
N ALA A 102 10.70 3.81 22.22
CA ALA A 102 9.89 2.61 22.27
C ALA A 102 9.02 2.56 21.00
N ARG A 103 9.18 1.51 20.22
CA ARG A 103 8.30 1.30 19.05
C ARG A 103 6.89 1.05 19.58
N GLU A 104 5.95 1.93 19.22
CA GLU A 104 4.54 1.73 19.56
C GLU A 104 4.10 0.37 19.01
N GLN A 105 3.57 -0.47 19.90
CA GLN A 105 2.95 -1.73 19.49
C GLN A 105 1.53 -1.41 19.02
N HIS A 106 1.31 -1.56 17.74
CA HIS A 106 -0.03 -1.44 17.16
C HIS A 106 -0.60 -2.85 16.93
N THR A 107 -1.83 -3.04 17.36
CA THR A 107 -2.62 -4.23 17.02
C THR A 107 -3.44 -3.97 15.76
N SER A 108 -3.54 -4.97 14.90
CA SER A 108 -4.40 -4.93 13.72
C SER A 108 -5.85 -4.69 14.12
N GLU A 109 -6.58 -3.97 13.29
CA GLU A 109 -8.02 -3.76 13.48
C GLU A 109 -8.81 -4.96 12.99
N SER A 110 -9.94 -5.25 13.64
CA SER A 110 -10.81 -6.35 13.23
C SER A 110 -11.28 -6.16 11.78
N PRO A 111 -11.47 -7.25 11.03
CA PRO A 111 -12.15 -7.16 9.72
C PRO A 111 -13.49 -6.45 9.84
N PHE A 112 -14.00 -5.89 8.74
CA PHE A 112 -15.37 -5.40 8.70
C PHE A 112 -16.35 -6.54 9.00
N THR A 113 -17.40 -6.26 9.76
CA THR A 113 -18.45 -7.21 10.10
C THR A 113 -19.75 -7.00 9.28
N GLU A 114 -19.81 -5.89 8.58
CA GLU A 114 -20.92 -5.48 7.71
C GLU A 114 -20.37 -4.59 6.57
N ILE A 115 -21.23 -4.20 5.64
CA ILE A 115 -20.87 -3.23 4.59
C ILE A 115 -20.93 -1.81 5.17
N VAL A 116 -19.77 -1.17 5.28
CA VAL A 116 -19.64 0.20 5.78
C VAL A 116 -19.48 1.16 4.60
N ARG A 117 -20.46 2.02 4.36
CA ARG A 117 -20.50 2.96 3.23
C ARG A 117 -20.18 4.38 3.66
N GLN A 118 -19.33 5.05 2.88
CA GLN A 118 -19.14 6.49 2.97
C GLN A 118 -19.29 7.12 1.59
N GLU A 119 -20.11 8.16 1.50
CA GLU A 119 -20.35 8.90 0.28
C GLU A 119 -19.85 10.35 0.42
N TYR A 120 -19.24 10.84 -0.65
CA TYR A 120 -18.73 12.20 -0.74
C TYR A 120 -19.11 12.82 -2.07
N VAL A 121 -19.12 14.15 -2.10
CA VAL A 121 -19.26 14.94 -3.32
C VAL A 121 -17.97 15.73 -3.54
N ASP A 122 -17.48 15.72 -4.77
CA ASP A 122 -16.28 16.46 -5.16
C ASP A 122 -16.51 17.13 -6.53
N ARG A 123 -16.68 18.47 -6.52
CA ARG A 123 -16.95 19.26 -7.71
C ARG A 123 -15.81 19.28 -8.75
N SER A 124 -14.62 18.84 -8.37
CA SER A 124 -13.48 18.76 -9.29
C SER A 124 -13.51 17.49 -10.17
N LEU A 125 -14.39 16.55 -9.89
CA LEU A 125 -14.50 15.29 -10.62
C LEU A 125 -15.52 15.39 -11.76
N GLN A 126 -15.21 14.70 -12.86
CA GLN A 126 -16.14 14.51 -14.00
C GLN A 126 -16.86 13.15 -13.92
N GLN A 127 -16.27 12.17 -13.25
CA GLN A 127 -16.80 10.82 -13.07
C GLN A 127 -16.77 10.43 -11.60
N ALA A 128 -17.69 9.56 -11.21
CA ALA A 128 -17.65 8.97 -9.89
C ALA A 128 -16.41 8.10 -9.68
N ARG A 129 -16.00 8.00 -8.44
CA ARG A 129 -14.98 7.06 -7.97
C ARG A 129 -15.59 6.10 -6.97
N LEU A 130 -15.36 4.83 -7.18
CA LEU A 130 -15.75 3.75 -6.29
C LEU A 130 -14.47 3.11 -5.76
N THR A 131 -14.37 2.90 -4.45
CA THR A 131 -13.27 2.11 -3.85
C THR A 131 -13.85 1.16 -2.81
N MET A 132 -13.76 -0.14 -3.07
CA MET A 132 -14.10 -1.20 -2.13
C MET A 132 -12.84 -1.66 -1.40
N ILE A 133 -12.93 -1.96 -0.10
CA ILE A 133 -11.80 -2.13 0.80
C ILE A 133 -12.05 -3.32 1.73
N TRP A 134 -11.07 -4.20 1.86
CA TRP A 134 -11.00 -5.25 2.87
C TRP A 134 -9.75 -5.07 3.71
N ARG A 135 -9.86 -5.20 5.04
CA ARG A 135 -8.72 -5.27 5.94
C ARG A 135 -8.11 -6.66 5.85
N VAL A 136 -6.83 -6.72 5.50
CA VAL A 136 -6.09 -7.97 5.23
C VAL A 136 -4.79 -8.01 6.03
N PRO A 137 -4.06 -9.13 6.10
CA PRO A 137 -2.77 -9.20 6.75
C PRO A 137 -1.77 -8.17 6.22
N GLY A 138 -0.87 -7.72 7.09
CA GLY A 138 0.22 -6.82 6.77
C GLY A 138 1.58 -7.51 6.68
N LEU A 139 2.67 -6.72 6.65
CA LEU A 139 4.05 -7.24 6.56
C LEU A 139 4.45 -8.13 7.73
N ASN A 140 3.85 -7.94 8.92
CA ASN A 140 4.12 -8.80 10.07
C ASN A 140 3.66 -10.26 9.82
N ASP A 141 2.71 -10.45 8.91
CA ASP A 141 2.15 -11.74 8.51
C ASP A 141 2.36 -11.97 7.00
N LEU A 142 3.54 -11.63 6.50
CA LEU A 142 3.86 -11.51 5.07
C LEU A 142 3.52 -12.77 4.25
N SER A 143 3.71 -13.96 4.80
CA SER A 143 3.37 -15.21 4.12
C SER A 143 1.89 -15.32 3.72
N GLN A 144 1.01 -14.64 4.44
CA GLN A 144 -0.43 -14.61 4.14
C GLN A 144 -0.79 -13.59 3.06
N THR A 145 0.13 -12.68 2.71
CA THR A 145 -0.12 -11.61 1.73
C THR A 145 0.14 -12.02 0.30
N TYR A 146 1.00 -13.01 0.06
CA TYR A 146 1.40 -13.42 -1.29
C TYR A 146 0.23 -13.89 -2.17
N ALA A 147 -0.71 -14.65 -1.58
CA ALA A 147 -1.91 -15.06 -2.30
C ALA A 147 -2.79 -13.87 -2.67
N LEU A 148 -2.86 -12.84 -1.81
CA LEU A 148 -3.61 -11.61 -2.07
C LEU A 148 -2.98 -10.79 -3.20
N ASP A 149 -1.65 -10.77 -3.32
CA ASP A 149 -0.96 -10.12 -4.45
C ASP A 149 -1.33 -10.77 -5.79
N VAL A 150 -1.38 -12.11 -5.81
CA VAL A 150 -1.80 -12.86 -7.00
C VAL A 150 -3.28 -12.60 -7.32
N LEU A 151 -4.17 -12.62 -6.32
CA LEU A 151 -5.60 -12.33 -6.50
C LEU A 151 -5.83 -10.91 -7.02
N ALA A 152 -5.11 -9.91 -6.50
CA ALA A 152 -5.18 -8.55 -7.02
C ALA A 152 -4.77 -8.48 -8.49
N SER A 153 -3.71 -9.22 -8.87
CA SER A 153 -3.25 -9.28 -10.24
C SER A 153 -4.25 -9.98 -11.17
N VAL A 154 -4.86 -11.07 -10.74
CA VAL A 154 -5.91 -11.79 -11.50
C VAL A 154 -7.14 -10.90 -11.71
N LEU A 155 -7.55 -10.17 -10.66
CA LEU A 155 -8.74 -9.32 -10.72
C LEU A 155 -8.54 -8.05 -11.53
N GLY A 156 -7.45 -7.30 -11.31
CA GLY A 156 -7.38 -5.91 -11.75
C GLY A 156 -6.06 -5.44 -12.34
N HIS A 157 -5.05 -6.29 -12.58
CA HIS A 157 -3.78 -5.85 -13.13
C HIS A 157 -3.63 -6.20 -14.61
N GLY A 158 -3.61 -5.14 -15.46
CA GLY A 158 -3.45 -5.26 -16.91
C GLY A 158 -4.75 -5.59 -17.65
N ARG A 159 -4.68 -5.47 -18.98
CA ARG A 159 -5.85 -5.56 -19.87
C ARG A 159 -6.54 -6.93 -19.87
N THR A 160 -5.86 -7.97 -19.46
CA THR A 160 -6.35 -9.35 -19.47
C THR A 160 -6.85 -9.83 -18.10
N SER A 161 -6.91 -8.95 -17.11
CA SER A 161 -7.47 -9.25 -15.80
C SER A 161 -9.00 -9.27 -15.82
N ARG A 162 -9.62 -10.02 -14.92
CA ARG A 162 -11.06 -10.32 -14.96
C ARG A 162 -11.93 -9.07 -14.97
N LEU A 163 -11.76 -8.16 -14.03
CA LEU A 163 -12.54 -6.93 -13.92
C LEU A 163 -12.33 -5.99 -15.11
N VAL A 164 -11.09 -5.91 -15.63
CA VAL A 164 -10.80 -5.05 -16.79
C VAL A 164 -11.45 -5.61 -18.05
N GLN A 165 -11.35 -6.93 -18.29
CA GLN A 165 -11.97 -7.57 -19.45
C GLN A 165 -13.49 -7.45 -19.42
N ASP A 166 -14.11 -7.67 -18.27
CA ASP A 166 -15.56 -7.65 -18.14
C ASP A 166 -16.10 -6.21 -18.14
N LEU A 167 -15.71 -5.39 -17.17
CA LEU A 167 -16.37 -4.11 -16.89
C LEU A 167 -15.89 -2.97 -17.78
N ARG A 168 -14.62 -2.99 -18.22
CA ARG A 168 -14.09 -1.94 -19.09
C ARG A 168 -14.17 -2.30 -20.55
N GLU A 169 -13.61 -3.45 -20.96
CA GLU A 169 -13.49 -3.82 -22.36
C GLU A 169 -14.79 -4.43 -22.91
N GLY A 170 -15.49 -5.26 -22.10
CA GLY A 170 -16.72 -5.96 -22.50
C GLY A 170 -17.95 -5.09 -22.39
N GLN A 171 -18.23 -4.56 -21.20
CA GLN A 171 -19.49 -3.85 -20.93
C GLN A 171 -19.38 -2.32 -21.02
N GLY A 172 -18.17 -1.75 -20.98
CA GLY A 172 -17.96 -0.29 -21.03
C GLY A 172 -18.53 0.46 -19.83
N LEU A 173 -18.74 -0.20 -18.68
CA LEU A 173 -19.33 0.38 -17.48
C LEU A 173 -18.37 1.29 -16.71
N VAL A 174 -17.07 1.12 -16.89
CA VAL A 174 -16.03 1.88 -16.22
C VAL A 174 -15.01 2.43 -17.20
N SER A 175 -14.47 3.61 -16.95
CA SER A 175 -13.33 4.14 -17.72
C SER A 175 -11.99 3.54 -17.24
N SER A 176 -11.90 3.18 -15.97
CA SER A 176 -10.79 2.43 -15.41
C SER A 176 -11.22 1.61 -14.21
N ILE A 177 -10.60 0.45 -14.02
CA ILE A 177 -10.76 -0.39 -12.84
C ILE A 177 -9.43 -1.09 -12.54
N SER A 178 -9.11 -1.24 -11.26
CA SER A 178 -7.91 -1.91 -10.80
C SER A 178 -8.15 -2.58 -9.45
N ALA A 179 -7.40 -3.62 -9.17
CA ALA A 179 -7.31 -4.21 -7.83
C ALA A 179 -5.86 -4.13 -7.35
N SER A 180 -5.66 -3.96 -6.04
CA SER A 180 -4.36 -3.88 -5.41
C SER A 180 -4.38 -4.46 -4.00
N ASN A 181 -3.27 -5.08 -3.59
CA ASN A 181 -2.99 -5.44 -2.21
C ASN A 181 -1.96 -4.45 -1.67
N MET A 182 -2.36 -3.65 -0.67
CA MET A 182 -1.51 -2.62 -0.05
C MET A 182 -1.03 -3.15 1.29
N THR A 183 0.20 -3.64 1.33
CA THR A 183 0.75 -4.33 2.50
C THR A 183 1.52 -3.33 3.39
N TYR A 184 0.85 -2.75 4.38
CA TYR A 184 1.51 -1.96 5.42
C TYR A 184 2.06 -2.89 6.52
N ARG A 185 2.86 -2.35 7.44
CA ARG A 185 3.55 -3.15 8.45
C ARG A 185 2.61 -3.98 9.32
N HIS A 186 1.60 -3.36 9.92
CA HIS A 186 0.73 -4.00 10.91
C HIS A 186 -0.53 -4.62 10.29
N GLN A 187 -1.03 -4.03 9.21
CA GLN A 187 -2.24 -4.49 8.54
C GLN A 187 -2.26 -3.98 7.12
N GLY A 188 -2.70 -4.80 6.18
CA GLY A 188 -2.87 -4.44 4.78
C GLY A 188 -4.29 -4.06 4.43
N LEU A 189 -4.46 -3.58 3.20
CA LEU A 189 -5.75 -3.34 2.56
C LEU A 189 -5.78 -4.00 1.19
N PHE A 190 -6.77 -4.85 0.95
CA PHE A 190 -7.12 -5.26 -0.40
C PHE A 190 -8.15 -4.27 -0.93
N CYS A 191 -7.86 -3.68 -2.08
CA CYS A 191 -8.68 -2.60 -2.64
C CYS A 191 -9.07 -2.92 -4.08
N VAL A 192 -10.34 -2.62 -4.44
CA VAL A 192 -10.80 -2.55 -5.84
C VAL A 192 -11.27 -1.11 -6.07
N SER A 193 -10.66 -0.44 -7.05
CA SER A 193 -10.98 0.97 -7.35
C SER A 193 -11.41 1.13 -8.80
N ALA A 194 -12.50 1.89 -9.03
CA ALA A 194 -13.04 2.17 -10.35
C ALA A 194 -13.36 3.65 -10.55
N HIS A 195 -13.22 4.12 -11.80
CA HIS A 195 -13.76 5.40 -12.27
C HIS A 195 -14.89 5.11 -13.26
N LEU A 196 -16.06 5.72 -13.06
CA LEU A 196 -17.27 5.34 -13.78
C LEU A 196 -18.33 6.46 -13.78
N PRO A 197 -19.30 6.43 -14.70
CA PRO A 197 -20.51 7.23 -14.59
C PRO A 197 -21.29 6.91 -13.31
N VAL A 198 -21.97 7.91 -12.75
CA VAL A 198 -22.70 7.79 -11.46
C VAL A 198 -23.78 6.72 -11.53
N GLU A 199 -24.45 6.60 -12.66
CA GLU A 199 -25.51 5.63 -12.92
C GLU A 199 -25.04 4.17 -12.87
N ASN A 200 -23.75 3.91 -13.04
CA ASN A 200 -23.20 2.56 -13.05
C ASN A 200 -22.71 2.08 -11.67
N LEU A 201 -22.76 2.92 -10.63
CA LEU A 201 -22.18 2.62 -9.31
C LEU A 201 -22.68 1.29 -8.71
N GLU A 202 -23.99 1.07 -8.66
CA GLU A 202 -24.57 -0.14 -8.07
C GLU A 202 -24.25 -1.38 -8.93
N THR A 203 -24.33 -1.25 -10.25
CA THR A 203 -24.04 -2.34 -11.19
C THR A 203 -22.57 -2.78 -11.09
N VAL A 204 -21.63 -1.83 -11.00
CA VAL A 204 -20.20 -2.12 -10.90
C VAL A 204 -19.85 -2.72 -9.53
N GLU A 205 -20.45 -2.22 -8.44
CA GLU A 205 -20.27 -2.83 -7.12
C GLU A 205 -20.74 -4.29 -7.12
N ALA A 206 -21.94 -4.55 -7.62
CA ALA A 206 -22.49 -5.92 -7.72
C ALA A 206 -21.60 -6.84 -8.57
N ALA A 207 -21.08 -6.35 -9.68
CA ALA A 207 -20.18 -7.11 -10.54
C ALA A 207 -18.84 -7.42 -9.84
N ILE A 208 -18.24 -6.48 -9.10
CA ILE A 208 -17.04 -6.74 -8.31
C ILE A 208 -17.29 -7.84 -7.28
N VAL A 209 -18.41 -7.76 -6.55
CA VAL A 209 -18.84 -8.80 -5.58
C VAL A 209 -18.98 -10.16 -6.28
N GLN A 210 -19.60 -10.21 -7.46
CA GLN A 210 -19.73 -11.46 -8.24
C GLN A 210 -18.37 -12.05 -8.65
N HIS A 211 -17.43 -11.23 -9.09
CA HIS A 211 -16.07 -11.71 -9.41
C HIS A 211 -15.33 -12.26 -8.18
N ILE A 212 -15.53 -11.66 -7.00
CA ILE A 212 -14.98 -12.19 -5.74
C ILE A 212 -15.64 -13.51 -5.36
N GLN A 213 -16.98 -13.62 -5.49
CA GLN A 213 -17.68 -14.88 -5.28
C GLN A 213 -17.19 -15.99 -6.20
N THR A 214 -16.91 -15.67 -7.45
CA THR A 214 -16.33 -16.63 -8.40
C THR A 214 -14.93 -17.09 -7.94
N LEU A 215 -14.07 -16.19 -7.41
CA LEU A 215 -12.78 -16.57 -6.84
C LEU A 215 -12.90 -17.46 -5.59
N GLN A 216 -13.99 -17.31 -4.82
CA GLN A 216 -14.27 -18.13 -3.65
C GLN A 216 -14.83 -19.51 -4.01
N ALA A 217 -15.58 -19.61 -5.12
CA ALA A 217 -16.25 -20.83 -5.55
C ALA A 217 -15.39 -21.67 -6.51
N GLU A 218 -14.58 -21.04 -7.35
CA GLU A 218 -13.83 -21.66 -8.43
C GLU A 218 -12.33 -21.37 -8.32
N PHE A 219 -11.51 -22.30 -8.77
CA PHE A 219 -10.07 -22.08 -8.85
C PHE A 219 -9.71 -21.05 -9.92
N VAL A 220 -8.67 -20.28 -9.66
CA VAL A 220 -7.97 -19.50 -10.68
C VAL A 220 -7.44 -20.46 -11.72
N THR A 221 -7.58 -20.11 -13.00
CA THR A 221 -7.14 -20.98 -14.11
C THR A 221 -5.61 -21.05 -14.18
N ASP A 222 -5.09 -22.14 -14.73
CA ASP A 222 -3.64 -22.32 -14.95
C ASP A 222 -3.05 -21.22 -15.82
N SER A 223 -3.79 -20.70 -16.78
CA SER A 223 -3.36 -19.60 -17.64
C SER A 223 -3.25 -18.27 -16.87
N GLU A 224 -4.18 -17.99 -15.97
CA GLU A 224 -4.15 -16.78 -15.12
C GLU A 224 -2.98 -16.80 -14.15
N ILE A 225 -2.79 -17.90 -13.42
CA ILE A 225 -1.70 -18.01 -12.45
C ILE A 225 -0.33 -18.01 -13.16
N SER A 226 -0.18 -18.69 -14.29
CA SER A 226 1.05 -18.70 -15.08
C SER A 226 1.41 -17.30 -15.58
N ARG A 227 0.42 -16.54 -16.05
CA ARG A 227 0.62 -15.14 -16.47
C ARG A 227 1.12 -14.28 -15.30
N VAL A 228 0.48 -14.37 -14.12
CA VAL A 228 0.89 -13.60 -12.93
C VAL A 228 2.31 -13.97 -12.51
N ARG A 229 2.65 -15.26 -12.46
CA ARG A 229 4.01 -15.72 -12.14
C ARG A 229 5.06 -15.14 -13.08
N THR A 230 4.76 -15.11 -14.39
CA THR A 230 5.66 -14.51 -15.38
C THR A 230 5.80 -13.01 -15.18
N GLN A 231 4.70 -12.30 -14.90
CA GLN A 231 4.72 -10.86 -14.65
C GLN A 231 5.53 -10.53 -13.39
N VAL A 232 5.35 -11.29 -12.31
CA VAL A 232 6.10 -11.11 -11.06
C VAL A 232 7.60 -11.34 -11.28
N ALA A 233 7.97 -12.42 -11.96
CA ALA A 233 9.36 -12.72 -12.26
C ALA A 233 10.02 -11.60 -13.09
N ASN A 234 9.35 -11.12 -14.12
CA ASN A 234 9.85 -10.03 -14.95
C ASN A 234 9.95 -8.72 -14.18
N HIS A 235 8.90 -8.37 -13.40
CA HIS A 235 8.91 -7.15 -12.61
C HIS A 235 10.02 -7.17 -11.54
N PHE A 236 10.25 -8.31 -10.92
CA PHE A 236 11.31 -8.48 -9.94
C PHE A 236 12.71 -8.30 -10.56
N ILE A 237 12.95 -8.86 -11.75
CA ILE A 237 14.23 -8.72 -12.46
C ILE A 237 14.45 -7.25 -12.83
N PHE A 238 13.51 -6.65 -13.57
CA PHE A 238 13.65 -5.28 -14.06
C PHE A 238 13.57 -4.22 -12.96
N GLY A 239 12.80 -4.47 -11.89
CA GLY A 239 12.69 -3.58 -10.74
C GLY A 239 13.90 -3.60 -9.81
N ASN A 240 14.91 -4.45 -10.06
CA ASN A 240 16.12 -4.60 -9.25
C ASN A 240 17.41 -4.53 -10.07
N GLU A 241 17.39 -3.86 -11.21
CA GLU A 241 18.57 -3.76 -12.09
C GLU A 241 19.64 -2.82 -11.52
N THR A 242 19.23 -1.67 -10.99
CA THR A 242 20.18 -0.67 -10.52
C THR A 242 20.60 -0.88 -9.06
N PRO A 243 21.79 -0.41 -8.66
CA PRO A 243 22.18 -0.39 -7.24
C PRO A 243 21.17 0.36 -6.35
N SER A 244 20.56 1.43 -6.86
CA SER A 244 19.54 2.21 -6.16
C SER A 244 18.29 1.38 -5.88
N ASP A 245 17.77 0.65 -6.88
CA ASP A 245 16.60 -0.21 -6.72
C ASP A 245 16.85 -1.30 -5.68
N ARG A 246 18.01 -1.97 -5.76
CA ARG A 246 18.42 -3.00 -4.80
C ARG A 246 18.54 -2.44 -3.38
N SER A 247 19.16 -1.27 -3.23
CA SER A 247 19.31 -0.66 -1.90
C SER A 247 17.93 -0.28 -1.32
N GLY A 248 17.02 0.21 -2.14
CA GLY A 248 15.63 0.48 -1.76
C GLY A 248 14.90 -0.77 -1.29
N LEU A 249 14.98 -1.87 -2.06
CA LEU A 249 14.36 -3.15 -1.73
C LEU A 249 14.91 -3.72 -0.40
N TYR A 250 16.23 -3.77 -0.26
CA TYR A 250 16.86 -4.31 0.94
C TYR A 250 16.59 -3.45 2.17
N GLY A 251 16.69 -2.13 2.01
CA GLY A 251 16.39 -1.17 3.07
C GLY A 251 14.95 -1.26 3.53
N TYR A 252 14.01 -1.42 2.61
CA TYR A 252 12.59 -1.60 2.92
C TYR A 252 12.37 -2.82 3.82
N TYR A 253 12.75 -4.01 3.40
CA TYR A 253 12.50 -5.22 4.18
C TYR A 253 13.29 -5.24 5.49
N GLN A 254 14.57 -4.84 5.47
CA GLN A 254 15.37 -4.78 6.69
C GLN A 254 14.77 -3.82 7.72
N SER A 255 14.34 -2.63 7.32
CA SER A 255 13.78 -1.64 8.24
C SER A 255 12.36 -1.99 8.72
N GLN A 256 11.55 -2.64 7.87
CA GLN A 256 10.17 -2.94 8.20
C GLN A 256 10.02 -4.20 9.06
N ILE A 257 10.72 -5.28 8.71
CA ILE A 257 10.55 -6.60 9.34
C ILE A 257 11.86 -7.22 9.86
N GLY A 258 13.01 -6.57 9.68
CA GLY A 258 14.31 -7.06 10.15
C GLY A 258 14.82 -8.29 9.40
N SER A 259 14.34 -8.56 8.19
CA SER A 259 14.72 -9.71 7.38
C SER A 259 14.85 -9.32 5.91
N LEU A 260 15.89 -9.84 5.24
CA LEU A 260 16.09 -9.71 3.81
C LEU A 260 15.53 -10.89 3.00
N GLU A 261 15.01 -11.93 3.68
CA GLU A 261 14.50 -13.12 3.02
C GLU A 261 13.49 -12.80 1.91
N PRO A 262 12.46 -11.94 2.14
CA PRO A 262 11.50 -11.63 1.11
C PRO A 262 12.10 -10.85 -0.07
N ALA A 263 13.16 -10.08 0.17
CA ALA A 263 13.85 -9.35 -0.90
C ALA A 263 14.50 -10.29 -1.93
N PHE A 264 14.82 -11.51 -1.54
CA PHE A 264 15.41 -12.51 -2.43
C PHE A 264 14.41 -13.55 -2.94
N ASN A 265 13.44 -13.92 -2.11
CA ASN A 265 12.59 -15.09 -2.36
C ASN A 265 11.14 -14.77 -2.75
N TYR A 266 10.75 -13.50 -2.85
CA TYR A 266 9.39 -13.13 -3.26
C TYR A 266 8.91 -13.84 -4.55
N PRO A 267 9.69 -13.89 -5.65
CA PRO A 267 9.27 -14.62 -6.84
C PRO A 267 9.08 -16.13 -6.59
N THR A 268 9.93 -16.73 -5.75
CA THR A 268 9.83 -18.14 -5.38
C THR A 268 8.56 -18.43 -4.60
N HIS A 269 8.18 -17.56 -3.66
CA HIS A 269 6.92 -17.68 -2.92
C HIS A 269 5.72 -17.59 -3.87
N ILE A 270 5.70 -16.63 -4.80
CA ILE A 270 4.63 -16.53 -5.79
C ILE A 270 4.59 -17.76 -6.72
N GLN A 271 5.75 -18.29 -7.12
CA GLN A 271 5.83 -19.50 -7.95
C GLN A 271 5.28 -20.74 -7.25
N SER A 272 5.44 -20.87 -5.93
CA SER A 272 4.99 -22.02 -5.15
C SER A 272 3.51 -22.03 -4.83
N LEU A 273 2.80 -20.87 -4.90
CA LEU A 273 1.38 -20.79 -4.57
C LEU A 273 0.53 -21.70 -5.45
N THR A 274 -0.37 -22.44 -4.84
CA THR A 274 -1.36 -23.27 -5.53
C THR A 274 -2.68 -22.53 -5.74
N THR A 275 -3.49 -23.00 -6.68
CA THR A 275 -4.82 -22.43 -6.92
C THR A 275 -5.76 -22.62 -5.72
N ALA A 276 -5.57 -23.69 -4.93
CA ALA A 276 -6.30 -23.92 -3.69
C ALA A 276 -5.96 -22.88 -2.61
N GLU A 277 -4.69 -22.50 -2.46
CA GLU A 277 -4.28 -21.43 -1.53
C GLU A 277 -4.85 -20.08 -1.94
N LEU A 278 -4.94 -19.78 -3.24
CA LEU A 278 -5.58 -18.57 -3.74
C LEU A 278 -7.06 -18.54 -3.41
N GLN A 279 -7.78 -19.63 -3.61
CA GLN A 279 -9.19 -19.75 -3.27
C GLN A 279 -9.41 -19.62 -1.75
N ALA A 280 -8.60 -20.28 -0.93
CA ALA A 280 -8.66 -20.17 0.52
C ALA A 280 -8.41 -18.72 1.00
N ALA A 281 -7.47 -18.00 0.40
CA ALA A 281 -7.24 -16.59 0.70
C ALA A 281 -8.44 -15.72 0.33
N ALA A 282 -9.07 -15.94 -0.84
CA ALA A 282 -10.27 -15.22 -1.24
C ALA A 282 -11.43 -15.47 -0.26
N GLN A 283 -11.62 -16.71 0.17
CA GLN A 283 -12.65 -17.09 1.15
C GLN A 283 -12.40 -16.48 2.53
N THR A 284 -11.15 -16.39 2.95
CA THR A 284 -10.77 -15.92 4.28
C THR A 284 -10.81 -14.39 4.37
N TYR A 285 -10.27 -13.70 3.36
CA TYR A 285 -9.95 -12.28 3.46
C TYR A 285 -10.87 -11.35 2.66
N LEU A 286 -11.68 -11.87 1.74
CA LEU A 286 -12.54 -11.06 0.88
C LEU A 286 -14.03 -11.40 1.07
N PRO A 287 -14.58 -11.30 2.31
CA PRO A 287 -16.00 -11.58 2.52
C PRO A 287 -16.87 -10.61 1.69
N THR A 288 -17.85 -11.16 0.98
CA THR A 288 -18.74 -10.38 0.10
C THR A 288 -19.91 -9.73 0.82
N SER A 289 -20.10 -10.04 2.11
CA SER A 289 -21.10 -9.43 2.98
C SER A 289 -20.53 -8.37 3.95
N ALA A 290 -19.21 -8.17 3.97
CA ALA A 290 -18.56 -7.28 4.94
C ALA A 290 -17.31 -6.64 4.35
N TYR A 291 -17.39 -5.37 3.99
CA TYR A 291 -16.31 -4.56 3.43
C TYR A 291 -16.57 -3.06 3.63
N GLY A 292 -15.52 -2.27 3.53
CA GLY A 292 -15.65 -0.82 3.43
C GLY A 292 -15.87 -0.38 1.98
N ILE A 293 -16.67 0.66 1.76
CA ILE A 293 -16.87 1.25 0.45
C ILE A 293 -16.88 2.78 0.53
N VAL A 294 -16.04 3.41 -0.26
CA VAL A 294 -16.00 4.85 -0.45
C VAL A 294 -16.47 5.18 -1.85
N THR A 295 -17.50 6.00 -1.95
CA THR A 295 -18.02 6.53 -3.20
C THR A 295 -17.82 8.05 -3.22
N ILE A 296 -17.26 8.58 -4.29
CA ILE A 296 -17.12 10.02 -4.50
C ILE A 296 -17.84 10.37 -5.81
N LYS A 297 -18.91 11.14 -5.70
CA LYS A 297 -19.70 11.59 -6.84
C LYS A 297 -19.24 12.98 -7.32
N PRO A 298 -19.29 13.27 -8.62
CA PRO A 298 -19.17 14.64 -9.10
C PRO A 298 -20.20 15.55 -8.42
N GLY A 299 -19.84 16.82 -8.16
CA GLY A 299 -20.81 17.83 -7.74
C GLY A 299 -21.59 18.36 -8.94
N GLU A 300 -22.84 18.74 -8.71
CA GLU A 300 -23.66 19.49 -9.68
C GLU A 300 -23.06 20.87 -9.96
#